data_5dc368afb5443d14dc926ded33cfe841
#
_entry.id   5dc368afb5443d14dc926ded33cfe841
#
_cell.length_a   1.000
_cell.length_b   1.000
_cell.length_c   1.000
_cell.angle_alpha   90.00
_cell.angle_beta   90.00
_cell.angle_gamma   90.00
#
_symmetry.space_group_name_H-M   'P 1'
#
loop_
_entity.id
_entity.type
_entity.pdbx_description
1 polymer ?
#
loop_
_entity_poly.entity_id
_entity_poly.type
_entity_poly.pdbx_seq_one_letter_code
_entity_poly.pdbx_strand_id
1 'polypeptide(L)'
;RPDAVSVDSALGYYQGHINQVPPLYSAAKINGKRAYDLARNTKNGAPPVTLAARQVHIRSFRRLYSNATHARFFVACGKGTYIRALARDLGRDLDTAAHVTALRRLSVGQFHATNAISLDFLETLTHSAAAFEHLHPVLSALDDIPAVPISGNEANKLRHGQTLPAISATARDRFQALLTGATAIAIEGNCPVALVVIKSGEVCPVRVLNI
;
A
#
# COMPACT_ATOMS: atom_id res chain seq x y z
N ARG A 1 21.88 1.52 27.26
CA ARG A 1 20.47 1.32 26.84
C ARG A 1 19.79 2.70 26.81
N PRO A 2 19.13 3.07 25.70
CA PRO A 2 18.46 4.36 25.63
C PRO A 2 17.28 4.42 26.61
N ASP A 3 17.12 5.56 27.25
CA ASP A 3 15.98 5.84 28.10
C ASP A 3 14.72 6.21 27.26
N ALA A 4 13.58 6.32 27.93
CA ALA A 4 12.32 6.62 27.26
C ALA A 4 12.31 8.01 26.59
N VAL A 5 12.98 9.00 27.19
CA VAL A 5 13.02 10.37 26.68
C VAL A 5 13.86 10.44 25.40
N SER A 6 15.03 9.79 25.40
CA SER A 6 15.91 9.69 24.22
C SER A 6 15.20 8.99 23.06
N VAL A 7 14.49 7.89 23.35
CA VAL A 7 13.69 7.19 22.34
C VAL A 7 12.62 8.11 21.76
N ASP A 8 11.80 8.77 22.60
CA ASP A 8 10.70 9.62 22.15
C ASP A 8 11.21 10.82 21.33
N SER A 9 12.33 11.41 21.72
CA SER A 9 12.99 12.49 20.97
C SER A 9 13.45 12.03 19.59
N ALA A 10 14.05 10.84 19.48
CA ALA A 10 14.50 10.28 18.22
C ALA A 10 13.35 9.98 17.27
N LEU A 11 12.16 9.58 17.77
CA LEU A 11 11.00 9.28 16.91
C LEU A 11 10.52 10.47 16.07
N GLY A 12 10.78 11.70 16.51
CA GLY A 12 10.42 12.92 15.77
C GLY A 12 11.10 12.99 14.39
N TYR A 13 12.31 12.50 14.26
CA TYR A 13 13.07 12.49 13.00
C TYR A 13 12.55 11.47 11.97
N TYR A 14 11.71 10.54 12.40
CA TYR A 14 11.13 9.50 11.55
C TYR A 14 9.72 9.83 11.05
N GLN A 15 9.19 11.02 11.31
CA GLN A 15 7.87 11.42 10.82
C GLN A 15 7.97 12.22 9.52
N GLY A 16 6.92 12.17 8.71
CA GLY A 16 6.88 12.80 7.39
C GLY A 16 7.54 11.95 6.30
N HIS A 17 8.15 12.63 5.33
CA HIS A 17 8.88 11.98 4.23
C HIS A 17 10.32 11.72 4.66
N ILE A 18 10.71 10.46 4.73
CA ILE A 18 12.07 10.06 5.09
C ILE A 18 12.68 9.19 4.00
N ASN A 19 14.01 9.20 3.90
CA ASN A 19 14.77 8.29 3.06
C ASN A 19 15.12 7.03 3.86
N GLN A 20 14.63 5.89 3.43
CA GLN A 20 14.85 4.61 4.09
C GLN A 20 15.60 3.64 3.17
N VAL A 21 16.67 3.04 3.67
CA VAL A 21 17.36 1.93 2.99
C VAL A 21 16.64 0.63 3.38
N PRO A 22 16.04 -0.09 2.41
CA PRO A 22 15.38 -1.36 2.68
C PRO A 22 16.29 -2.37 3.37
N PRO A 23 15.75 -3.34 4.13
CA PRO A 23 16.56 -4.42 4.65
C PRO A 23 17.13 -5.26 3.51
N LEU A 24 18.34 -5.78 3.68
CA LEU A 24 19.01 -6.63 2.68
C LEU A 24 18.15 -7.85 2.29
N TYR A 25 17.56 -8.50 3.30
CA TYR A 25 16.62 -9.60 3.08
C TYR A 25 15.18 -9.06 2.90
N SER A 26 14.92 -8.50 1.71
CA SER A 26 13.62 -7.96 1.33
C SER A 26 13.25 -8.33 -0.12
N ALA A 27 11.99 -8.13 -0.47
CA ALA A 27 11.50 -8.28 -1.83
C ALA A 27 11.81 -7.05 -2.73
N ALA A 28 12.58 -6.07 -2.24
CA ALA A 28 13.04 -4.94 -3.03
C ALA A 28 13.80 -5.45 -4.27
N LYS A 29 13.55 -4.85 -5.43
CA LYS A 29 14.20 -5.27 -6.68
C LYS A 29 15.41 -4.38 -6.98
N ILE A 30 16.50 -5.01 -7.43
CA ILE A 30 17.71 -4.40 -7.99
C ILE A 30 17.90 -5.04 -9.37
N ASN A 31 17.83 -4.23 -10.42
CA ASN A 31 17.96 -4.71 -11.80
C ASN A 31 17.08 -5.93 -12.11
N GLY A 32 15.81 -5.89 -11.66
CA GLY A 32 14.83 -6.95 -11.87
C GLY A 32 14.91 -8.14 -10.90
N LYS A 33 16.03 -8.35 -10.20
CA LYS A 33 16.22 -9.44 -9.22
C LYS A 33 15.85 -8.99 -7.81
N ARG A 34 15.32 -9.90 -6.99
CA ARG A 34 14.97 -9.59 -5.58
C ARG A 34 16.23 -9.49 -4.72
N ALA A 35 16.27 -8.51 -3.82
CA ALA A 35 17.42 -8.27 -2.95
C ALA A 35 17.79 -9.50 -2.11
N TYR A 36 16.82 -10.25 -1.60
CA TYR A 36 17.10 -11.45 -0.80
C TYR A 36 17.77 -12.58 -1.62
N ASP A 37 17.44 -12.73 -2.91
CA ASP A 37 18.09 -13.70 -3.79
C ASP A 37 19.56 -13.34 -4.03
N LEU A 38 19.81 -12.04 -4.25
CA LEU A 38 21.17 -11.52 -4.40
C LEU A 38 21.96 -11.66 -3.09
N ALA A 39 21.34 -11.39 -1.94
CA ALA A 39 21.98 -11.53 -0.63
C ALA A 39 22.37 -12.98 -0.30
N ARG A 40 21.57 -13.96 -0.70
CA ARG A 40 21.93 -15.38 -0.56
C ARG A 40 23.16 -15.73 -1.39
N ASN A 41 23.23 -15.19 -2.61
CA ASN A 41 24.35 -15.46 -3.52
C ASN A 41 25.65 -14.79 -3.03
N THR A 42 25.58 -13.67 -2.29
CA THR A 42 26.75 -13.03 -1.69
C THR A 42 27.48 -13.98 -0.71
N LYS A 43 26.75 -14.85 0.01
CA LYS A 43 27.35 -15.87 0.86
C LYS A 43 28.19 -16.90 0.06
N ASN A 44 27.97 -16.97 -1.24
CA ASN A 44 28.68 -17.86 -2.18
C ASN A 44 29.75 -17.13 -3.00
N GLY A 45 30.28 -16.00 -2.48
CA GLY A 45 31.37 -15.24 -3.12
C GLY A 45 30.94 -14.16 -4.12
N ALA A 46 29.62 -13.92 -4.28
CA ALA A 46 29.16 -12.78 -5.10
C ALA A 46 29.43 -11.43 -4.39
N PRO A 47 29.53 -10.31 -5.14
CA PRO A 47 29.80 -8.99 -4.55
C PRO A 47 28.67 -8.56 -3.59
N PRO A 48 28.99 -7.72 -2.58
CA PRO A 48 28.00 -7.25 -1.61
C PRO A 48 26.87 -6.46 -2.28
N VAL A 49 25.65 -6.68 -1.81
CA VAL A 49 24.44 -6.05 -2.35
C VAL A 49 24.23 -4.71 -1.66
N THR A 50 24.26 -3.62 -2.42
CA THR A 50 23.93 -2.28 -1.93
C THR A 50 22.53 -1.89 -2.40
N LEU A 51 21.67 -1.51 -1.44
CA LEU A 51 20.31 -1.05 -1.70
C LEU A 51 20.26 0.48 -1.66
N ALA A 52 19.68 1.07 -2.69
CA ALA A 52 19.43 2.50 -2.70
C ALA A 52 18.33 2.87 -1.69
N ALA A 53 18.50 4.02 -1.05
CA ALA A 53 17.47 4.61 -0.22
C ALA A 53 16.23 4.93 -1.07
N ARG A 54 15.04 4.81 -0.46
CA ARG A 54 13.76 5.13 -1.08
C ARG A 54 12.99 6.05 -0.16
N GLN A 55 12.33 7.05 -0.74
CA GLN A 55 11.46 7.90 0.02
C GLN A 55 10.21 7.11 0.45
N VAL A 56 9.91 7.17 1.74
CA VAL A 56 8.71 6.61 2.35
C VAL A 56 8.04 7.67 3.21
N HIS A 57 6.73 7.56 3.43
CA HIS A 57 5.99 8.49 4.25
C HIS A 57 5.52 7.82 5.54
N ILE A 58 5.86 8.40 6.70
CA ILE A 58 5.46 7.95 8.02
C ILE A 58 4.56 9.01 8.63
N ARG A 59 3.27 8.69 8.75
CA ARG A 59 2.26 9.61 9.31
C ARG A 59 2.36 9.73 10.82
N SER A 60 2.72 8.63 11.49
CA SER A 60 2.88 8.59 12.94
C SER A 60 3.84 7.47 13.32
N PHE A 61 4.75 7.79 14.23
CA PHE A 61 5.61 6.79 14.88
C PHE A 61 5.69 7.16 16.36
N ARG A 62 5.11 6.35 17.21
CA ARG A 62 5.03 6.63 18.65
C ARG A 62 5.30 5.39 19.47
N ARG A 63 5.98 5.58 20.59
CA ARG A 63 6.20 4.52 21.58
C ARG A 63 4.93 4.34 22.41
N LEU A 64 4.51 3.10 22.57
CA LEU A 64 3.38 2.71 23.43
C LEU A 64 3.84 2.27 24.81
N TYR A 65 4.99 1.60 24.84
CA TYR A 65 5.55 1.01 26.05
C TYR A 65 7.03 0.74 25.85
N SER A 66 7.82 0.78 26.92
CA SER A 66 9.20 0.26 26.94
C SER A 66 9.57 -0.25 28.32
N ASN A 67 10.45 -1.24 28.33
CA ASN A 67 11.13 -1.74 29.53
C ASN A 67 12.63 -1.92 29.24
N ALA A 68 13.34 -2.60 30.12
CA ALA A 68 14.80 -2.78 29.99
C ALA A 68 15.25 -3.52 28.72
N THR A 69 14.38 -4.30 28.07
CA THR A 69 14.74 -5.19 26.95
C THR A 69 13.90 -4.99 25.71
N HIS A 70 12.70 -4.47 25.83
CA HIS A 70 11.73 -4.35 24.75
C HIS A 70 11.07 -2.97 24.72
N ALA A 71 10.74 -2.53 23.52
CA ALA A 71 9.86 -1.39 23.32
C ALA A 71 8.77 -1.75 22.30
N ARG A 72 7.55 -1.28 22.54
CA ARG A 72 6.42 -1.44 21.64
C ARG A 72 6.10 -0.09 21.01
N PHE A 73 5.91 -0.10 19.72
CA PHE A 73 5.62 1.08 18.93
C PHE A 73 4.34 0.91 18.12
N PHE A 74 3.66 2.02 17.88
CA PHE A 74 2.65 2.15 16.86
C PHE A 74 3.24 2.91 15.68
N VAL A 75 3.03 2.40 14.46
CA VAL A 75 3.50 3.05 13.22
C VAL A 75 2.34 3.14 12.24
N ALA A 76 2.03 4.35 11.79
CA ALA A 76 1.16 4.60 10.65
C ALA A 76 2.02 5.11 9.49
N CYS A 77 2.08 4.36 8.40
CA CYS A 77 3.00 4.65 7.31
C CYS A 77 2.40 4.30 5.94
N GLY A 78 2.98 4.87 4.90
CA GLY A 78 2.65 4.59 3.52
C GLY A 78 3.20 3.25 3.02
N LYS A 79 2.79 2.88 1.81
CA LYS A 79 3.29 1.68 1.13
C LYS A 79 4.82 1.74 0.96
N GLY A 80 5.44 0.57 0.97
CA GLY A 80 6.88 0.45 0.77
C GLY A 80 7.74 0.70 2.01
N THR A 81 7.15 1.11 3.14
CA THR A 81 7.87 1.29 4.42
C THR A 81 8.22 -0.07 5.04
N TYR A 82 9.47 -0.25 5.41
CA TYR A 82 9.98 -1.43 6.08
C TYR A 82 10.12 -1.19 7.58
N ILE A 83 9.23 -1.78 8.39
CA ILE A 83 9.29 -1.65 9.86
C ILE A 83 10.60 -2.20 10.43
N ARG A 84 11.16 -3.24 9.81
CA ARG A 84 12.49 -3.77 10.18
C ARG A 84 13.62 -2.77 9.96
N ALA A 85 13.52 -1.93 8.94
CA ALA A 85 14.50 -0.87 8.71
C ALA A 85 14.34 0.26 9.73
N LEU A 86 13.09 0.64 10.08
CA LEU A 86 12.84 1.62 11.15
C LEU A 86 13.47 1.17 12.48
N ALA A 87 13.27 -0.10 12.87
CA ALA A 87 13.87 -0.63 14.09
C ALA A 87 15.40 -0.60 14.05
N ARG A 88 16.00 -1.04 12.93
CA ARG A 88 17.44 -1.00 12.71
C ARG A 88 18.00 0.41 12.84
N ASP A 89 17.38 1.37 12.13
CA ASP A 89 17.87 2.73 12.02
C ASP A 89 17.67 3.47 13.35
N LEU A 90 16.52 3.34 13.99
CA LEU A 90 16.29 3.85 15.35
C LEU A 90 17.31 3.30 16.36
N GLY A 91 17.64 2.00 16.28
CA GLY A 91 18.67 1.42 17.13
C GLY A 91 20.04 2.08 16.92
N ARG A 92 20.43 2.34 15.66
CA ARG A 92 21.68 3.01 15.31
C ARG A 92 21.73 4.47 15.79
N ASP A 93 20.65 5.21 15.60
CA ASP A 93 20.55 6.62 16.03
C ASP A 93 20.59 6.77 17.56
N LEU A 94 20.30 5.69 18.28
CA LEU A 94 20.38 5.62 19.74
C LEU A 94 21.67 4.89 20.25
N ASP A 95 22.70 4.81 19.38
CA ASP A 95 23.98 4.14 19.68
C ASP A 95 23.83 2.71 20.23
N THR A 96 22.83 1.97 19.70
CA THR A 96 22.56 0.60 20.08
C THR A 96 22.13 -0.25 18.88
N ALA A 97 21.69 -1.46 19.10
CA ALA A 97 21.11 -2.33 18.08
C ALA A 97 19.67 -2.71 18.44
N ALA A 98 18.80 -2.70 17.42
CA ALA A 98 17.43 -3.14 17.59
C ALA A 98 16.97 -4.01 16.42
N HIS A 99 16.05 -4.92 16.72
CA HIS A 99 15.36 -5.74 15.73
C HIS A 99 13.90 -5.96 16.11
N VAL A 100 13.09 -6.29 15.13
CA VAL A 100 11.67 -6.57 15.33
C VAL A 100 11.50 -8.00 15.81
N THR A 101 10.96 -8.18 17.01
CA THR A 101 10.63 -9.49 17.60
C THR A 101 9.19 -9.91 17.30
N ALA A 102 8.27 -8.94 17.19
CA ALA A 102 6.87 -9.18 16.84
C ALA A 102 6.35 -8.01 15.99
N LEU A 103 5.54 -8.32 14.98
CA LEU A 103 4.92 -7.34 14.10
C LEU A 103 3.48 -7.74 13.83
N ARG A 104 2.54 -6.84 14.11
CA ARG A 104 1.14 -7.02 13.77
C ARG A 104 0.66 -5.86 12.90
N ARG A 105 0.11 -6.18 11.74
CA ARG A 105 -0.58 -5.21 10.90
C ARG A 105 -2.01 -5.03 11.40
N LEU A 106 -2.38 -3.77 11.69
CA LEU A 106 -3.69 -3.43 12.24
C LEU A 106 -4.67 -2.99 11.15
N SER A 107 -4.15 -2.35 10.09
CA SER A 107 -4.98 -1.92 8.96
C SER A 107 -4.18 -1.80 7.66
N VAL A 108 -4.88 -1.87 6.53
CA VAL A 108 -4.39 -1.53 5.18
C VAL A 108 -5.55 -0.83 4.47
N GLY A 109 -5.41 0.47 4.18
CA GLY A 109 -6.54 1.26 3.72
C GLY A 109 -7.69 1.16 4.70
N GLN A 110 -8.89 0.85 4.24
CA GLN A 110 -10.08 0.65 5.05
C GLN A 110 -10.20 -0.74 5.70
N PHE A 111 -9.34 -1.69 5.33
CA PHE A 111 -9.37 -3.04 5.92
C PHE A 111 -8.68 -3.03 7.29
N HIS A 112 -9.42 -3.39 8.34
CA HIS A 112 -8.97 -3.42 9.72
C HIS A 112 -8.90 -4.85 10.26
N ALA A 113 -7.90 -5.13 11.09
CA ALA A 113 -7.75 -6.45 11.72
C ALA A 113 -8.92 -6.83 12.66
N THR A 114 -9.69 -5.83 13.13
CA THR A 114 -10.90 -6.05 13.93
C THR A 114 -12.06 -6.65 13.13
N ASN A 115 -12.07 -6.43 11.81
CA ASN A 115 -13.11 -6.93 10.90
C ASN A 115 -12.64 -8.15 10.10
N ALA A 116 -11.39 -8.58 10.34
CA ALA A 116 -10.84 -9.76 9.68
C ALA A 116 -11.40 -11.05 10.29
N ILE A 117 -11.69 -12.03 9.45
CA ILE A 117 -12.03 -13.39 9.87
C ILE A 117 -10.77 -14.25 9.94
N SER A 118 -10.75 -15.26 10.81
CA SER A 118 -9.63 -16.19 10.91
C SER A 118 -9.66 -17.21 9.76
N LEU A 119 -8.49 -17.77 9.42
CA LEU A 119 -8.43 -18.85 8.44
C LEU A 119 -9.20 -20.08 8.91
N ASP A 120 -9.10 -20.43 10.19
CA ASP A 120 -9.84 -21.57 10.78
C ASP A 120 -11.35 -21.39 10.61
N PHE A 121 -11.88 -20.18 10.84
CA PHE A 121 -13.29 -19.89 10.59
C PHE A 121 -13.63 -20.01 9.11
N LEU A 122 -12.79 -19.47 8.21
CA LEU A 122 -13.00 -19.58 6.77
C LEU A 122 -13.01 -21.05 6.31
N GLU A 123 -12.15 -21.90 6.88
CA GLU A 123 -12.13 -23.34 6.61
C GLU A 123 -13.46 -24.01 6.97
N THR A 124 -14.15 -23.57 8.02
CA THR A 124 -15.47 -24.10 8.39
C THR A 124 -16.57 -23.77 7.38
N LEU A 125 -16.35 -22.72 6.57
CA LEU A 125 -17.28 -22.26 5.54
C LEU A 125 -17.01 -22.87 4.17
N THR A 126 -15.97 -23.69 4.01
CA THR A 126 -15.62 -24.34 2.74
C THR A 126 -16.82 -25.15 2.22
N HIS A 127 -17.08 -25.02 0.92
CA HIS A 127 -18.20 -25.65 0.22
C HIS A 127 -19.61 -25.13 0.59
N SER A 128 -19.73 -24.01 1.29
CA SER A 128 -21.02 -23.38 1.59
C SER A 128 -21.16 -22.00 0.95
N ALA A 129 -22.39 -21.60 0.62
CA ALA A 129 -22.69 -20.26 0.13
C ALA A 129 -22.36 -19.17 1.17
N ALA A 130 -22.30 -19.51 2.45
CA ALA A 130 -21.98 -18.60 3.54
C ALA A 130 -20.57 -17.97 3.42
N ALA A 131 -19.64 -18.63 2.72
CA ALA A 131 -18.31 -18.04 2.46
C ALA A 131 -18.40 -16.75 1.64
N PHE A 132 -19.37 -16.64 0.73
CA PHE A 132 -19.56 -15.46 -0.11
C PHE A 132 -20.11 -14.25 0.66
N GLU A 133 -20.79 -14.45 1.79
CA GLU A 133 -21.30 -13.37 2.65
C GLU A 133 -20.15 -12.55 3.28
N HIS A 134 -18.95 -13.13 3.34
CA HIS A 134 -17.75 -12.47 3.86
C HIS A 134 -16.93 -11.77 2.78
N LEU A 135 -17.36 -11.82 1.50
CA LEU A 135 -16.69 -11.07 0.44
C LEU A 135 -17.08 -9.60 0.48
N HIS A 136 -16.09 -8.72 0.53
CA HIS A 136 -16.33 -7.30 0.34
C HIS A 136 -16.48 -6.96 -1.15
N PRO A 137 -17.34 -5.98 -1.51
CA PRO A 137 -17.39 -5.45 -2.87
C PRO A 137 -16.01 -4.96 -3.32
N VAL A 138 -15.68 -5.11 -4.60
CA VAL A 138 -14.40 -4.64 -5.16
C VAL A 138 -14.18 -3.15 -4.94
N LEU A 139 -15.25 -2.34 -5.00
CA LEU A 139 -15.22 -0.91 -4.72
C LEU A 139 -14.67 -0.60 -3.32
N SER A 140 -14.87 -1.49 -2.35
CA SER A 140 -14.29 -1.35 -1.02
C SER A 140 -12.76 -1.26 -1.03
N ALA A 141 -12.08 -1.91 -1.96
CA ALA A 141 -10.62 -1.84 -2.10
C ALA A 141 -10.14 -0.60 -2.87
N LEU A 142 -11.04 0.17 -3.45
CA LEU A 142 -10.79 1.30 -4.36
C LEU A 142 -11.36 2.62 -3.83
N ASP A 143 -11.69 2.66 -2.54
CA ASP A 143 -12.39 3.77 -1.87
C ASP A 143 -11.61 5.11 -1.90
N ASP A 144 -10.29 5.04 -2.00
CA ASP A 144 -9.41 6.21 -2.14
C ASP A 144 -9.26 6.69 -3.60
N ILE A 145 -9.90 6.01 -4.57
CA ILE A 145 -9.87 6.37 -5.98
C ILE A 145 -11.20 7.05 -6.34
N PRO A 146 -11.18 8.27 -6.92
CA PRO A 146 -12.41 8.94 -7.32
C PRO A 146 -13.25 8.10 -8.27
N ALA A 147 -14.55 7.97 -7.98
CA ALA A 147 -15.50 7.25 -8.82
C ALA A 147 -16.15 8.19 -9.83
N VAL A 148 -16.29 7.74 -11.09
CA VAL A 148 -16.94 8.47 -12.17
C VAL A 148 -18.08 7.61 -12.72
N PRO A 149 -19.34 8.08 -12.62
CA PRO A 149 -20.47 7.36 -13.16
C PRO A 149 -20.46 7.38 -14.70
N ILE A 150 -20.76 6.22 -15.29
CA ILE A 150 -20.85 6.05 -16.74
C ILE A 150 -22.15 5.34 -17.11
N SER A 151 -22.60 5.52 -18.35
CA SER A 151 -23.76 4.81 -18.91
C SER A 151 -23.40 3.40 -19.37
N GLY A 152 -24.40 2.52 -19.57
CA GLY A 152 -24.18 1.17 -20.07
C GLY A 152 -23.48 1.11 -21.44
N ASN A 153 -23.80 2.04 -22.34
CA ASN A 153 -23.11 2.15 -23.65
C ASN A 153 -21.63 2.51 -23.48
N GLU A 154 -21.30 3.42 -22.54
CA GLU A 154 -19.94 3.81 -22.22
C GLU A 154 -19.18 2.68 -21.53
N ALA A 155 -19.84 1.96 -20.63
CA ALA A 155 -19.29 0.77 -19.97
C ALA A 155 -18.91 -0.29 -20.99
N ASN A 156 -19.77 -0.55 -21.97
CA ASN A 156 -19.49 -1.47 -23.06
C ASN A 156 -18.24 -1.07 -23.85
N LYS A 157 -18.12 0.21 -24.21
CA LYS A 157 -16.93 0.72 -24.90
C LYS A 157 -15.65 0.50 -24.09
N LEU A 158 -15.68 0.87 -22.81
CA LEU A 158 -14.51 0.71 -21.92
C LEU A 158 -14.14 -0.76 -21.72
N ARG A 159 -15.11 -1.68 -21.61
CA ARG A 159 -14.88 -3.14 -21.52
C ARG A 159 -14.13 -3.67 -22.74
N HIS A 160 -14.35 -3.07 -23.91
CA HIS A 160 -13.63 -3.40 -25.15
C HIS A 160 -12.34 -2.59 -25.36
N GLY A 161 -11.91 -1.83 -24.34
CA GLY A 161 -10.68 -1.03 -24.42
C GLY A 161 -10.81 0.26 -25.25
N GLN A 162 -12.04 0.64 -25.62
CA GLN A 162 -12.29 1.88 -26.39
C GLN A 162 -12.28 3.10 -25.46
N THR A 163 -11.95 4.26 -26.02
CA THR A 163 -11.97 5.52 -25.30
C THR A 163 -13.35 6.20 -25.33
N LEU A 164 -13.57 7.15 -24.39
CA LEU A 164 -14.79 7.97 -24.36
C LEU A 164 -14.42 9.44 -24.53
N PRO A 165 -15.22 10.25 -25.28
CA PRO A 165 -14.96 11.67 -25.40
C PRO A 165 -15.16 12.40 -24.07
N ALA A 166 -14.17 13.23 -23.66
CA ALA A 166 -14.22 14.02 -22.43
C ALA A 166 -14.44 15.52 -22.71
N ILE A 167 -14.66 15.94 -23.97
CA ILE A 167 -14.57 17.34 -24.40
C ILE A 167 -15.90 18.07 -24.32
N SER A 168 -17.07 17.40 -24.29
CA SER A 168 -18.38 18.07 -24.20
C SER A 168 -18.54 18.74 -22.81
N ALA A 169 -19.36 19.83 -22.75
CA ALA A 169 -19.61 20.53 -21.49
C ALA A 169 -20.12 19.60 -20.39
N THR A 170 -21.07 18.72 -20.69
CA THR A 170 -21.60 17.70 -19.76
C THR A 170 -20.59 16.63 -19.39
N ALA A 171 -19.63 16.31 -20.27
CA ALA A 171 -18.56 15.38 -19.97
C ALA A 171 -17.50 16.01 -19.06
N ARG A 172 -17.19 17.30 -19.23
CA ARG A 172 -16.21 18.00 -18.37
C ARG A 172 -16.62 17.99 -16.92
N ASP A 173 -17.86 18.31 -16.60
CA ASP A 173 -18.35 18.32 -15.22
C ASP A 173 -18.29 16.92 -14.62
N ARG A 174 -18.71 15.91 -15.36
CA ARG A 174 -18.70 14.51 -14.92
C ARG A 174 -17.29 13.94 -14.71
N PHE A 175 -16.33 14.33 -15.56
CA PHE A 175 -14.94 13.88 -15.50
C PHE A 175 -13.98 14.88 -14.83
N GLN A 176 -14.51 15.85 -14.08
CA GLN A 176 -13.70 16.90 -13.44
C GLN A 176 -12.60 16.32 -12.54
N ALA A 177 -12.88 15.25 -11.82
CA ALA A 177 -11.88 14.55 -10.99
C ALA A 177 -10.69 14.00 -11.79
N LEU A 178 -10.87 13.76 -13.10
CA LEU A 178 -9.83 13.26 -14.01
C LEU A 178 -9.00 14.39 -14.66
N LEU A 179 -9.49 15.64 -14.65
CA LEU A 179 -8.78 16.77 -15.29
C LEU A 179 -7.42 17.06 -14.62
N THR A 180 -7.21 16.58 -13.40
CA THR A 180 -5.94 16.70 -12.66
C THR A 180 -4.89 15.68 -13.09
N GLY A 181 -5.17 14.83 -14.09
CA GLY A 181 -4.30 13.71 -14.48
C GLY A 181 -4.36 12.51 -13.49
N ALA A 182 -5.28 12.55 -12.53
CA ALA A 182 -5.48 11.46 -11.58
C ALA A 182 -6.15 10.24 -12.26
N THR A 183 -5.89 9.07 -11.70
CA THR A 183 -6.65 7.86 -12.06
C THR A 183 -7.98 7.90 -11.33
N ALA A 184 -9.08 7.55 -12.03
CA ALA A 184 -10.39 7.33 -11.42
C ALA A 184 -10.93 5.96 -11.79
N ILE A 185 -12.00 5.56 -11.13
CA ILE A 185 -12.74 4.34 -11.46
C ILE A 185 -14.03 4.68 -12.16
N ALA A 186 -14.23 4.15 -13.36
CA ALA A 186 -15.48 4.24 -14.10
C ALA A 186 -16.46 3.20 -13.53
N ILE A 187 -17.65 3.65 -13.11
CA ILE A 187 -18.68 2.79 -12.50
C ILE A 187 -20.00 2.87 -13.29
N GLU A 188 -20.61 1.71 -13.53
CA GLU A 188 -21.96 1.56 -14.09
C GLU A 188 -22.90 1.15 -12.93
N GLY A 189 -23.73 2.09 -12.44
CA GLY A 189 -24.46 1.88 -11.19
C GLY A 189 -23.49 1.62 -10.01
N ASN A 190 -23.50 0.40 -9.47
CA ASN A 190 -22.58 -0.05 -8.41
C ASN A 190 -21.46 -0.99 -8.91
N CYS A 191 -21.40 -1.22 -10.24
CA CYS A 191 -20.40 -2.13 -10.81
C CYS A 191 -19.18 -1.34 -11.30
N PRO A 192 -17.97 -1.59 -10.78
CA PRO A 192 -16.76 -1.02 -11.32
C PRO A 192 -16.41 -1.66 -12.67
N VAL A 193 -16.10 -0.82 -13.66
CA VAL A 193 -15.86 -1.23 -15.05
C VAL A 193 -14.39 -1.16 -15.42
N ALA A 194 -13.75 -0.02 -15.14
CA ALA A 194 -12.35 0.19 -15.50
C ALA A 194 -11.71 1.28 -14.65
N LEU A 195 -10.41 1.17 -14.42
CA LEU A 195 -9.58 2.31 -14.03
C LEU A 195 -9.32 3.15 -15.29
N VAL A 196 -9.53 4.45 -15.20
CA VAL A 196 -9.47 5.38 -16.32
C VAL A 196 -8.62 6.61 -16.02
N VAL A 197 -8.08 7.24 -17.05
CA VAL A 197 -7.38 8.54 -17.01
C VAL A 197 -7.83 9.38 -18.20
N ILE A 198 -7.68 10.71 -18.12
CA ILE A 198 -7.85 11.57 -19.31
C ILE A 198 -6.51 11.70 -20.01
N LYS A 199 -6.51 11.42 -21.32
CA LYS A 199 -5.41 11.68 -22.24
C LYS A 199 -5.95 12.32 -23.52
N SER A 200 -5.34 13.43 -23.94
CA SER A 200 -5.70 14.12 -25.20
C SER A 200 -7.21 14.43 -25.35
N GLY A 201 -7.90 14.71 -24.25
CA GLY A 201 -9.34 15.01 -24.25
C GLY A 201 -10.25 13.79 -24.32
N GLU A 202 -9.71 12.59 -24.13
CA GLU A 202 -10.45 11.34 -24.08
C GLU A 202 -10.25 10.62 -22.74
N VAL A 203 -11.28 9.93 -22.26
CA VAL A 203 -11.21 9.01 -21.13
C VAL A 203 -10.70 7.67 -21.65
N CYS A 204 -9.47 7.34 -21.26
CA CYS A 204 -8.78 6.13 -21.70
C CYS A 204 -8.78 5.09 -20.59
N PRO A 205 -9.18 3.84 -20.86
CA PRO A 205 -9.04 2.75 -19.88
C PRO A 205 -7.57 2.41 -19.68
N VAL A 206 -7.14 2.42 -18.42
CA VAL A 206 -5.80 1.95 -17.98
C VAL A 206 -5.85 0.47 -17.64
N ARG A 207 -6.96 0.06 -17.02
CA ARG A 207 -7.20 -1.33 -16.63
C ARG A 207 -8.68 -1.62 -16.66
N VAL A 208 -9.12 -2.53 -17.52
CA VAL A 208 -10.49 -3.07 -17.50
C VAL A 208 -10.58 -4.09 -16.35
N LEU A 209 -11.68 -4.05 -15.64
CA LEU A 209 -12.00 -4.97 -14.54
C LEU A 209 -12.96 -6.03 -15.06
N ASN A 210 -12.51 -7.27 -15.03
CA ASN A 210 -13.34 -8.44 -15.39
C ASN A 210 -13.95 -9.00 -14.10
N ILE A 211 -15.12 -8.47 -13.75
CA ILE A 211 -15.85 -8.81 -12.52
C ILE A 211 -17.25 -9.29 -12.90
#